data_d449f6fe2c062a93d5acc50df76709f8
#
_entry.id   d449f6fe2c062a93d5acc50df76709f8
#
_cell.length_a   1.000
_cell.length_b   1.000
_cell.length_c   1.000
_cell.angle_alpha   90.00
_cell.angle_beta   90.00
_cell.angle_gamma   90.00
#
_symmetry.space_group_name_H-M   'P 1'
#
loop_
_entity.id
_entity.type
_entity.pdbx_description
1 polymer ?
#
loop_
_entity_poly.entity_id
_entity_poly.type
_entity_poly.pdbx_seq_one_letter_code
_entity_poly.pdbx_strand_id
1 'polypeptide(L)'
;RSINGDLPAEFAAQADAFIAETNAKAETIATRKASQNTLQAFGPLLPELLGGSADLAGSNLTLWKGCQGVQENPAGNYVYYGVREFGMTAIANGVALHGGFVPYVATFLMFMEYARNAVRMSALMKQRVIHVYTHDSIGLGEDGPTHQPVEQIASLRGTPNLNTWRPCDTVEAAISWKSALERKEGPTALIFSRQNLPFQARTEVQIQNAAKGGYVLAEEKGELKAIIIATGSEVSLAMEAYAQLEGVRVVSMPCAEEF
;
A
#
# COMPACT_ATOMS: atom_id res chain seq x y z
N ARG A 1 -14.53 20.07 -6.24
CA ARG A 1 -13.92 18.77 -6.44
C ARG A 1 -13.04 18.38 -5.24
N SER A 2 -11.94 19.05 -4.99
CA SER A 2 -10.98 18.68 -3.93
C SER A 2 -11.60 18.70 -2.53
N ILE A 3 -12.42 19.70 -2.20
CA ILE A 3 -13.09 19.80 -0.88
C ILE A 3 -13.97 18.56 -0.59
N ASN A 4 -14.63 18.04 -1.63
CA ASN A 4 -15.48 16.83 -1.51
C ASN A 4 -14.66 15.53 -1.60
N GLY A 5 -13.35 15.63 -1.78
CA GLY A 5 -12.47 14.47 -1.96
C GLY A 5 -12.68 13.72 -3.28
N ASP A 6 -13.27 14.37 -4.31
CA ASP A 6 -13.44 13.74 -5.61
C ASP A 6 -12.12 13.75 -6.38
N LEU A 7 -11.78 12.61 -7.00
CA LEU A 7 -10.63 12.50 -7.87
C LEU A 7 -10.91 13.18 -9.23
N PRO A 8 -9.86 13.56 -9.99
CA PRO A 8 -10.02 14.00 -11.37
C PRO A 8 -10.73 12.96 -12.22
N ALA A 9 -11.55 13.39 -13.19
CA ALA A 9 -12.30 12.47 -14.05
C ALA A 9 -11.40 11.50 -14.84
N GLU A 10 -10.22 11.97 -15.21
CA GLU A 10 -9.21 11.20 -15.94
C GLU A 10 -8.38 10.27 -15.04
N PHE A 11 -8.45 10.38 -13.72
CA PHE A 11 -7.60 9.63 -12.80
C PHE A 11 -7.70 8.11 -12.99
N ALA A 12 -8.92 7.57 -13.03
CA ALA A 12 -9.15 6.13 -13.17
C ALA A 12 -8.48 5.57 -14.44
N ALA A 13 -8.69 6.24 -15.59
CA ALA A 13 -8.11 5.80 -16.86
C ALA A 13 -6.58 5.88 -16.86
N GLN A 14 -6.00 6.94 -16.27
CA GLN A 14 -4.55 7.08 -16.16
C GLN A 14 -3.93 6.07 -15.20
N ALA A 15 -4.60 5.78 -14.10
CA ALA A 15 -4.18 4.75 -13.16
C ALA A 15 -4.20 3.35 -13.80
N ASP A 16 -5.26 3.01 -14.55
CA ASP A 16 -5.36 1.74 -15.26
C ASP A 16 -4.28 1.61 -16.34
N ALA A 17 -3.98 2.68 -17.08
CA ALA A 17 -2.89 2.72 -18.05
C ALA A 17 -1.52 2.48 -17.38
N PHE A 18 -1.26 3.11 -16.23
CA PHE A 18 -0.04 2.88 -15.45
C PHE A 18 0.07 1.45 -14.93
N ILE A 19 -1.03 0.85 -14.45
CA ILE A 19 -1.07 -0.55 -14.02
C ILE A 19 -0.73 -1.48 -15.17
N ALA A 20 -1.30 -1.26 -16.37
CA ALA A 20 -1.01 -2.04 -17.56
C ALA A 20 0.46 -1.91 -17.99
N GLU A 21 1.01 -0.69 -17.97
CA GLU A 21 2.44 -0.44 -18.25
C GLU A 21 3.33 -1.17 -17.24
N THR A 22 3.00 -1.12 -15.97
CA THR A 22 3.72 -1.80 -14.89
C THR A 22 3.71 -3.32 -15.07
N ASN A 23 2.57 -3.88 -15.46
CA ASN A 23 2.46 -5.31 -15.79
C ASN A 23 3.34 -5.69 -17.00
N ALA A 24 3.39 -4.85 -18.03
CA ALA A 24 4.22 -5.08 -19.21
C ALA A 24 5.73 -4.99 -18.90
N LYS A 25 6.14 -4.13 -17.95
CA LYS A 25 7.55 -4.01 -17.52
C LYS A 25 8.06 -5.22 -16.74
N ALA A 26 7.20 -5.90 -16.01
CA ALA A 26 7.51 -7.13 -15.26
C ALA A 26 8.74 -7.00 -14.33
N GLU A 27 8.86 -5.90 -13.60
CA GLU A 27 10.05 -5.61 -12.79
C GLU A 27 10.08 -6.39 -11.46
N THR A 28 11.26 -6.91 -11.12
CA THR A 28 11.56 -7.51 -9.81
C THR A 28 12.23 -6.46 -8.93
N ILE A 29 11.44 -5.76 -8.12
CA ILE A 29 11.89 -4.70 -7.21
C ILE A 29 11.17 -4.79 -5.87
N ALA A 30 11.69 -4.08 -4.87
CA ALA A 30 10.99 -3.93 -3.59
C ALA A 30 9.65 -3.22 -3.77
N THR A 31 8.59 -3.68 -3.07
CA THR A 31 7.28 -3.05 -3.23
C THR A 31 7.25 -1.62 -2.68
N ARG A 32 8.12 -1.23 -1.74
CA ARG A 32 8.32 0.19 -1.39
C ARG A 32 8.81 1.03 -2.57
N LYS A 33 9.65 0.45 -3.46
CA LYS A 33 10.10 1.12 -4.69
C LYS A 33 8.98 1.18 -5.72
N ALA A 34 8.19 0.13 -5.84
CA ALA A 34 6.98 0.13 -6.66
C ALA A 34 5.97 1.20 -6.19
N SER A 35 5.82 1.36 -4.87
CA SER A 35 5.03 2.45 -4.26
C SER A 35 5.55 3.84 -4.67
N GLN A 36 6.88 4.06 -4.62
CA GLN A 36 7.47 5.32 -5.09
C GLN A 36 7.20 5.57 -6.57
N ASN A 37 7.34 4.55 -7.42
CA ASN A 37 7.04 4.64 -8.84
C ASN A 37 5.56 5.00 -9.09
N THR A 38 4.66 4.45 -8.28
CA THR A 38 3.23 4.77 -8.33
C THR A 38 2.97 6.22 -7.88
N LEU A 39 3.59 6.68 -6.80
CA LEU A 39 3.52 8.08 -6.38
C LEU A 39 4.06 9.02 -7.47
N GLN A 40 5.13 8.63 -8.17
CA GLN A 40 5.69 9.39 -9.29
C GLN A 40 4.70 9.53 -10.45
N ALA A 41 3.85 8.51 -10.69
CA ALA A 41 2.83 8.53 -11.72
C ALA A 41 1.55 9.25 -11.29
N PHE A 42 1.07 9.01 -10.07
CA PHE A 42 -0.21 9.53 -9.59
C PHE A 42 -0.12 10.92 -8.97
N GLY A 43 1.00 11.25 -8.31
CA GLY A 43 1.19 12.53 -7.63
C GLY A 43 0.94 13.76 -8.50
N PRO A 44 1.46 13.83 -9.73
CA PRO A 44 1.19 14.95 -10.64
C PRO A 44 -0.28 15.14 -11.01
N LEU A 45 -1.10 14.11 -10.90
CA LEU A 45 -2.54 14.13 -11.19
C LEU A 45 -3.37 14.70 -10.02
N LEU A 46 -2.79 14.69 -8.81
CA LEU A 46 -3.49 14.92 -7.56
C LEU A 46 -2.85 16.08 -6.77
N PRO A 47 -3.13 17.34 -7.12
CA PRO A 47 -2.59 18.49 -6.40
C PRO A 47 -3.03 18.54 -4.93
N GLU A 48 -4.10 17.85 -4.56
CA GLU A 48 -4.60 17.67 -3.19
C GLU A 48 -3.85 16.62 -2.38
N LEU A 49 -2.93 15.85 -2.99
CA LEU A 49 -2.17 14.81 -2.29
C LEU A 49 -1.11 15.45 -1.39
N LEU A 50 -1.22 15.25 -0.08
CA LEU A 50 -0.28 15.76 0.92
C LEU A 50 0.45 14.60 1.58
N GLY A 51 1.75 14.46 1.30
CA GLY A 51 2.58 13.38 1.81
C GLY A 51 3.34 13.73 3.08
N GLY A 52 3.92 12.72 3.71
CA GLY A 52 4.84 12.92 4.81
C GLY A 52 5.41 11.62 5.37
N SER A 53 6.46 11.75 6.17
CA SER A 53 7.09 10.62 6.86
C SER A 53 7.63 11.03 8.22
N ALA A 54 7.64 10.08 9.16
CA ALA A 54 8.21 10.23 10.48
C ALA A 54 9.73 10.01 10.43
N ASP A 55 10.45 10.95 9.82
CA ASP A 55 11.91 10.97 9.65
C ASP A 55 12.51 9.80 8.84
N LEU A 56 11.69 9.14 8.03
CA LEU A 56 12.05 7.96 7.25
C LEU A 56 11.78 8.12 5.74
N ALA A 57 11.66 9.36 5.23
CA ALA A 57 11.29 9.63 3.84
C ALA A 57 12.16 8.89 2.82
N GLY A 58 13.47 8.83 3.04
CA GLY A 58 14.43 8.11 2.20
C GLY A 58 14.31 6.59 2.29
N SER A 59 13.95 6.05 3.46
CA SER A 59 13.77 4.61 3.67
C SER A 59 12.39 4.12 3.26
N ASN A 60 11.34 4.89 3.53
CA ASN A 60 9.98 4.60 3.07
C ASN A 60 9.79 4.81 1.56
N LEU A 61 10.69 5.55 0.91
CA LEU A 61 10.59 5.93 -0.51
C LEU A 61 9.29 6.67 -0.82
N THR A 62 8.92 7.63 0.01
CA THR A 62 7.69 8.42 -0.11
C THR A 62 7.87 9.78 -0.79
N LEU A 63 9.12 10.15 -1.06
CA LEU A 63 9.45 11.30 -1.89
C LEU A 63 9.37 10.93 -3.38
N TRP A 64 8.69 11.74 -4.16
CA TRP A 64 8.63 11.68 -5.61
C TRP A 64 9.05 13.02 -6.22
N LYS A 65 9.33 13.09 -7.53
CA LYS A 65 9.98 14.25 -8.17
C LYS A 65 9.25 15.60 -7.96
N GLY A 66 7.93 15.57 -7.71
CA GLY A 66 7.12 16.77 -7.47
C GLY A 66 6.98 17.14 -5.99
N CYS A 67 7.63 16.44 -5.06
CA CYS A 67 7.57 16.77 -3.65
C CYS A 67 8.30 18.09 -3.35
N GLN A 68 7.61 18.94 -2.59
CA GLN A 68 8.18 20.15 -1.99
C GLN A 68 7.78 20.22 -0.52
N GLY A 69 8.75 20.46 0.36
CA GLY A 69 8.49 20.60 1.79
C GLY A 69 7.63 21.82 2.10
N VAL A 70 6.59 21.64 2.90
CA VAL A 70 5.72 22.77 3.33
C VAL A 70 6.47 23.78 4.19
N GLN A 71 7.57 23.37 4.81
CA GLN A 71 8.42 24.24 5.59
C GLN A 71 9.21 25.22 4.72
N GLU A 72 9.60 24.78 3.53
CA GLU A 72 10.35 25.57 2.56
C GLU A 72 9.43 26.38 1.65
N ASN A 73 8.27 25.81 1.34
CA ASN A 73 7.26 26.41 0.50
C ASN A 73 5.85 26.17 1.09
N PRO A 74 5.13 27.20 1.54
CA PRO A 74 3.77 27.03 2.08
C PRO A 74 2.77 26.39 1.12
N ALA A 75 3.04 26.41 -0.19
CA ALA A 75 2.27 25.68 -1.20
C ALA A 75 2.80 24.27 -1.47
N GLY A 76 3.76 23.80 -0.67
CA GLY A 76 4.34 22.46 -0.78
C GLY A 76 3.33 21.36 -0.45
N ASN A 77 3.70 20.14 -0.81
CA ASN A 77 2.86 18.95 -0.71
C ASN A 77 3.49 17.82 0.12
N TYR A 78 4.53 18.13 0.90
CA TYR A 78 5.21 17.16 1.73
C TYR A 78 5.57 17.71 3.11
N VAL A 79 5.28 16.94 4.17
CA VAL A 79 5.55 17.30 5.56
C VAL A 79 6.63 16.39 6.14
N TYR A 80 7.71 16.97 6.64
CA TYR A 80 8.75 16.26 7.41
C TYR A 80 8.36 16.28 8.89
N TYR A 81 7.75 15.20 9.37
CA TYR A 81 7.18 15.14 10.73
C TYR A 81 8.22 14.94 11.83
N GLY A 82 9.47 14.56 11.48
CA GLY A 82 10.44 14.06 12.45
C GLY A 82 9.98 12.73 13.08
N VAL A 83 10.64 12.28 14.12
CA VAL A 83 10.30 11.03 14.84
C VAL A 83 9.06 11.25 15.70
N ARG A 84 7.87 11.28 15.07
CA ARG A 84 6.58 11.60 15.72
C ARG A 84 5.41 10.85 15.09
N GLU A 85 5.43 9.54 15.15
CA GLU A 85 4.47 8.66 14.47
C GLU A 85 3.03 8.96 14.90
N PHE A 86 2.79 9.13 16.20
CA PHE A 86 1.46 9.50 16.70
C PHE A 86 1.05 10.90 16.22
N GLY A 87 1.92 11.90 16.39
CA GLY A 87 1.65 13.28 15.98
C GLY A 87 1.39 13.37 14.47
N MET A 88 2.21 12.70 13.67
CA MET A 88 2.05 12.59 12.22
C MET A 88 0.66 12.05 11.85
N THR A 89 0.27 10.93 12.43
CA THR A 89 -1.00 10.28 12.12
C THR A 89 -2.20 11.11 12.61
N ALA A 90 -2.08 11.72 13.80
CA ALA A 90 -3.12 12.61 14.34
C ALA A 90 -3.30 13.87 13.49
N ILE A 91 -2.20 14.46 13.00
CA ILE A 91 -2.24 15.61 12.07
C ILE A 91 -2.90 15.20 10.76
N ALA A 92 -2.54 14.03 10.20
CA ALA A 92 -3.18 13.52 9.00
C ALA A 92 -4.69 13.33 9.16
N ASN A 93 -5.15 12.86 10.33
CA ASN A 93 -6.58 12.80 10.65
C ASN A 93 -7.23 14.19 10.62
N GLY A 94 -6.57 15.19 11.20
CA GLY A 94 -7.04 16.58 11.20
C GLY A 94 -7.10 17.18 9.79
N VAL A 95 -6.10 16.89 8.95
CA VAL A 95 -6.06 17.32 7.54
C VAL A 95 -7.21 16.68 6.75
N ALA A 96 -7.45 15.38 6.93
CA ALA A 96 -8.55 14.70 6.28
C ALA A 96 -9.93 15.25 6.72
N LEU A 97 -10.11 15.51 8.02
CA LEU A 97 -11.32 16.12 8.59
C LEU A 97 -11.57 17.55 8.07
N HIS A 98 -10.52 18.32 7.85
CA HIS A 98 -10.65 19.67 7.28
C HIS A 98 -11.17 19.60 5.84
N GLY A 99 -10.84 18.56 5.11
CA GLY A 99 -11.17 18.40 3.68
C GLY A 99 -10.21 19.19 2.77
N GLY A 100 -10.30 18.93 1.48
CA GLY A 100 -9.48 19.58 0.45
C GLY A 100 -8.15 18.89 0.19
N PHE A 101 -7.72 17.99 1.07
CA PHE A 101 -6.48 17.22 0.94
C PHE A 101 -6.73 15.73 1.11
N VAL A 102 -5.85 14.94 0.51
CA VAL A 102 -5.74 13.50 0.70
C VAL A 102 -4.38 13.23 1.35
N PRO A 103 -4.32 13.05 2.68
CA PRO A 103 -3.05 12.82 3.35
C PRO A 103 -2.56 11.38 3.17
N TYR A 104 -1.26 11.22 2.89
CA TYR A 104 -0.55 9.96 3.08
C TYR A 104 0.62 10.16 4.02
N VAL A 105 0.79 9.24 4.96
CA VAL A 105 1.81 9.33 6.01
C VAL A 105 2.54 8.02 6.17
N ALA A 106 3.85 8.08 6.39
CA ALA A 106 4.71 6.91 6.33
C ALA A 106 5.64 6.75 7.52
N THR A 107 5.83 5.48 7.88
CA THR A 107 6.85 5.01 8.80
C THR A 107 7.15 3.53 8.51
N PHE A 108 8.04 2.88 9.26
CA PHE A 108 8.17 1.42 9.22
C PHE A 108 6.92 0.75 9.83
N LEU A 109 6.59 -0.44 9.37
CA LEU A 109 5.42 -1.16 9.88
C LEU A 109 5.51 -1.37 11.40
N MET A 110 6.68 -1.72 11.93
CA MET A 110 6.88 -1.87 13.38
C MET A 110 6.56 -0.58 14.14
N PHE A 111 6.87 0.58 13.57
CA PHE A 111 6.68 1.87 14.26
C PHE A 111 5.23 2.38 14.20
N MET A 112 4.34 1.70 13.45
CA MET A 112 2.90 1.90 13.54
C MET A 112 2.40 1.76 14.99
N GLU A 113 3.06 0.94 15.81
CA GLU A 113 2.71 0.76 17.22
C GLU A 113 2.71 2.08 18.00
N TYR A 114 3.65 2.99 17.71
CA TYR A 114 3.65 4.33 18.33
C TYR A 114 2.44 5.18 17.93
N ALA A 115 1.84 4.93 16.77
CA ALA A 115 0.69 5.65 16.24
C ALA A 115 -0.63 4.88 16.39
N ARG A 116 -0.62 3.69 16.99
CA ARG A 116 -1.73 2.72 17.00
C ARG A 116 -3.10 3.34 17.30
N ASN A 117 -3.17 4.20 18.31
CA ASN A 117 -4.43 4.85 18.68
C ASN A 117 -4.89 5.87 17.62
N ALA A 118 -3.99 6.65 17.05
CA ALA A 118 -4.33 7.60 15.99
C ALA A 118 -4.77 6.91 14.70
N VAL A 119 -4.19 5.74 14.36
CA VAL A 119 -4.64 4.87 13.25
C VAL A 119 -6.06 4.37 13.51
N ARG A 120 -6.33 3.89 14.73
CA ARG A 120 -7.68 3.49 15.12
C ARG A 120 -8.68 4.63 15.00
N MET A 121 -8.27 5.86 15.34
CA MET A 121 -9.12 7.05 15.19
C MET A 121 -9.39 7.40 13.72
N SER A 122 -8.44 7.20 12.80
CA SER A 122 -8.72 7.35 11.35
C SER A 122 -9.90 6.47 10.93
N ALA A 123 -9.89 5.22 11.37
CA ALA A 123 -10.94 4.24 11.05
C ALA A 123 -12.28 4.57 11.71
N LEU A 124 -12.27 4.93 12.99
CA LEU A 124 -13.46 5.30 13.77
C LEU A 124 -14.14 6.53 13.20
N MET A 125 -13.37 7.53 12.78
CA MET A 125 -13.87 8.76 12.17
C MET A 125 -14.15 8.63 10.67
N LYS A 126 -13.91 7.45 10.06
CA LYS A 126 -14.10 7.17 8.64
C LYS A 126 -13.33 8.12 7.73
N GLN A 127 -12.10 8.48 8.12
CA GLN A 127 -11.30 9.44 7.37
C GLN A 127 -10.42 8.74 6.34
N ARG A 128 -10.38 9.29 5.12
CA ARG A 128 -9.47 8.86 4.07
C ARG A 128 -8.04 9.32 4.40
N VAL A 129 -7.34 8.53 5.19
CA VAL A 129 -5.90 8.67 5.45
C VAL A 129 -5.19 7.44 4.88
N ILE A 130 -4.15 7.64 4.10
CA ILE A 130 -3.35 6.56 3.53
C ILE A 130 -2.12 6.37 4.42
N HIS A 131 -2.07 5.24 5.13
CA HIS A 131 -0.95 4.87 5.97
C HIS A 131 0.02 4.01 5.17
N VAL A 132 1.20 4.53 4.87
CA VAL A 132 2.25 3.84 4.13
C VAL A 132 3.24 3.23 5.12
N TYR A 133 3.27 1.90 5.20
CA TYR A 133 4.14 1.16 6.08
C TYR A 133 5.12 0.30 5.28
N THR A 134 6.41 0.52 5.47
CA THR A 134 7.45 -0.26 4.79
C THR A 134 8.18 -1.17 5.77
N HIS A 135 9.06 -2.04 5.26
CA HIS A 135 9.79 -3.00 6.08
C HIS A 135 8.82 -3.98 6.75
N ASP A 136 8.06 -4.69 5.90
CA ASP A 136 6.84 -5.42 6.23
C ASP A 136 7.04 -6.72 7.02
N SER A 137 8.27 -7.24 7.11
CA SER A 137 8.52 -8.60 7.60
C SER A 137 9.95 -8.79 8.09
N ILE A 138 10.28 -9.99 8.53
CA ILE A 138 11.67 -10.39 8.84
C ILE A 138 12.61 -10.25 7.63
N GLY A 139 12.07 -10.21 6.41
CA GLY A 139 12.82 -9.99 5.17
C GLY A 139 13.46 -8.61 5.04
N LEU A 140 13.20 -7.69 5.98
CA LEU A 140 13.88 -6.39 6.02
C LEU A 140 15.41 -6.50 6.30
N GLY A 141 15.84 -7.59 6.94
CA GLY A 141 17.26 -7.91 7.11
C GLY A 141 17.81 -7.68 8.53
N GLU A 142 19.01 -7.09 8.62
CA GLU A 142 19.82 -7.02 9.82
C GLU A 142 19.40 -6.01 10.89
N ASP A 143 18.39 -5.21 10.68
CA ASP A 143 17.91 -4.19 11.64
C ASP A 143 17.43 -4.80 12.97
N GLY A 144 17.12 -6.11 12.96
CA GLY A 144 16.84 -6.90 14.15
C GLY A 144 15.41 -6.75 14.70
N PRO A 145 15.17 -7.35 15.89
CA PRO A 145 13.81 -7.54 16.42
C PRO A 145 13.08 -6.25 16.78
N THR A 146 13.79 -5.14 16.96
CA THR A 146 13.18 -3.83 17.21
C THR A 146 12.51 -3.23 15.96
N HIS A 147 12.81 -3.75 14.78
CA HIS A 147 12.33 -3.26 13.48
C HIS A 147 11.53 -4.31 12.71
N GLN A 148 11.65 -5.59 13.07
CA GLN A 148 10.99 -6.72 12.42
C GLN A 148 9.57 -6.89 12.97
N PRO A 149 8.53 -6.56 12.16
CA PRO A 149 7.14 -6.71 12.60
C PRO A 149 6.72 -8.19 12.65
N VAL A 150 5.86 -8.54 13.62
CA VAL A 150 5.27 -9.87 13.79
C VAL A 150 3.76 -9.76 13.89
N GLU A 151 3.23 -9.05 14.90
CA GLU A 151 1.80 -8.94 15.19
C GLU A 151 1.11 -7.75 14.50
N GLN A 152 1.86 -6.86 13.85
CA GLN A 152 1.35 -5.58 13.35
C GLN A 152 0.29 -5.75 12.25
N ILE A 153 0.48 -6.71 11.34
CA ILE A 153 -0.52 -6.98 10.28
C ILE A 153 -1.83 -7.50 10.90
N ALA A 154 -1.75 -8.43 11.84
CA ALA A 154 -2.94 -8.93 12.54
C ALA A 154 -3.66 -7.80 13.31
N SER A 155 -2.89 -6.91 13.95
CA SER A 155 -3.39 -5.74 14.66
C SER A 155 -4.10 -4.76 13.71
N LEU A 156 -3.56 -4.49 12.52
CA LEU A 156 -4.19 -3.65 11.51
C LEU A 156 -5.49 -4.29 10.99
N ARG A 157 -5.46 -5.56 10.59
CA ARG A 157 -6.63 -6.32 10.13
C ARG A 157 -7.72 -6.44 11.20
N GLY A 158 -7.35 -6.49 12.47
CA GLY A 158 -8.29 -6.46 13.60
C GLY A 158 -8.94 -5.10 13.86
N THR A 159 -8.58 -4.04 13.13
CA THR A 159 -9.14 -2.70 13.27
C THR A 159 -10.34 -2.54 12.33
N PRO A 160 -11.59 -2.42 12.84
CA PRO A 160 -12.76 -2.25 11.99
C PRO A 160 -12.66 -1.01 11.08
N ASN A 161 -13.10 -1.15 9.85
CA ASN A 161 -13.08 -0.10 8.81
C ASN A 161 -11.68 0.36 8.38
N LEU A 162 -10.64 -0.44 8.60
CA LEU A 162 -9.30 -0.22 8.07
C LEU A 162 -9.01 -1.28 7.01
N ASN A 163 -8.81 -0.87 5.76
CA ASN A 163 -8.33 -1.78 4.71
C ASN A 163 -6.81 -1.93 4.79
N THR A 164 -6.34 -3.17 4.72
CA THR A 164 -4.92 -3.50 4.87
C THR A 164 -4.43 -4.20 3.61
N TRP A 165 -3.74 -3.45 2.74
CA TRP A 165 -3.17 -3.94 1.50
C TRP A 165 -1.71 -4.35 1.70
N ARG A 166 -1.38 -5.58 1.35
CA ARG A 166 -0.01 -6.10 1.35
C ARG A 166 0.32 -6.70 -0.02
N PRO A 167 0.75 -5.88 -0.97
CA PRO A 167 1.00 -6.30 -2.35
C PRO A 167 2.24 -7.18 -2.48
N CYS A 168 2.18 -8.15 -3.41
CA CYS A 168 3.26 -9.09 -3.68
C CYS A 168 4.28 -8.59 -4.71
N ASP A 169 3.94 -7.58 -5.50
CA ASP A 169 4.80 -7.03 -6.56
C ASP A 169 4.38 -5.63 -7.01
N THR A 170 4.96 -5.17 -8.13
CA THR A 170 4.74 -3.84 -8.69
C THR A 170 3.30 -3.58 -9.10
N VAL A 171 2.62 -4.58 -9.65
CA VAL A 171 1.24 -4.45 -10.16
C VAL A 171 0.26 -4.31 -9.00
N GLU A 172 0.35 -5.20 -8.01
CA GLU A 172 -0.51 -5.09 -6.82
C GLU A 172 -0.21 -3.82 -6.02
N ALA A 173 1.05 -3.33 -6.01
CA ALA A 173 1.38 -2.05 -5.38
C ALA A 173 0.66 -0.87 -6.05
N ALA A 174 0.61 -0.83 -7.37
CA ALA A 174 -0.13 0.20 -8.10
C ALA A 174 -1.66 0.10 -7.87
N ILE A 175 -2.20 -1.11 -7.87
CA ILE A 175 -3.61 -1.37 -7.57
C ILE A 175 -3.95 -0.92 -6.14
N SER A 176 -3.11 -1.22 -5.16
CA SER A 176 -3.34 -0.84 -3.77
C SER A 176 -3.39 0.68 -3.58
N TRP A 177 -2.52 1.43 -4.27
CA TRP A 177 -2.57 2.89 -4.28
C TRP A 177 -3.83 3.44 -4.92
N LYS A 178 -4.23 2.89 -6.09
CA LYS A 178 -5.49 3.26 -6.73
C LYS A 178 -6.68 3.05 -5.81
N SER A 179 -6.79 1.87 -5.20
CA SER A 179 -7.87 1.54 -4.25
C SER A 179 -7.87 2.46 -3.03
N ALA A 180 -6.70 2.78 -2.47
CA ALA A 180 -6.58 3.68 -1.33
C ALA A 180 -7.02 5.11 -1.66
N LEU A 181 -6.72 5.60 -2.86
CA LEU A 181 -7.13 6.93 -3.33
C LEU A 181 -8.64 6.99 -3.63
N GLU A 182 -9.21 5.93 -4.16
CA GLU A 182 -10.65 5.85 -4.47
C GLU A 182 -11.53 5.65 -3.22
N ARG A 183 -11.01 5.04 -2.16
CA ARG A 183 -11.73 4.79 -0.91
C ARG A 183 -11.93 6.08 -0.11
N LYS A 184 -13.17 6.54 0.05
CA LYS A 184 -13.52 7.77 0.78
C LYS A 184 -13.95 7.54 2.23
N GLU A 185 -14.51 6.38 2.54
CA GLU A 185 -15.23 6.11 3.79
C GLU A 185 -14.37 5.42 4.86
N GLY A 186 -13.04 5.56 4.76
CA GLY A 186 -12.13 5.00 5.75
C GLY A 186 -10.66 5.05 5.33
N PRO A 187 -9.76 4.78 6.27
CA PRO A 187 -8.33 4.74 6.00
C PRO A 187 -7.91 3.45 5.31
N THR A 188 -6.77 3.52 4.67
CA THR A 188 -6.11 2.36 4.05
C THR A 188 -4.66 2.28 4.52
N ALA A 189 -4.24 1.11 5.00
CA ALA A 189 -2.85 0.79 5.27
C ALA A 189 -2.25 0.08 4.03
N LEU A 190 -1.16 0.62 3.50
CA LEU A 190 -0.39 0.07 2.41
C LEU A 190 0.93 -0.46 2.97
N ILE A 191 1.13 -1.78 2.91
CA ILE A 191 2.25 -2.45 3.53
C ILE A 191 3.22 -2.93 2.46
N PHE A 192 4.47 -2.45 2.50
CA PHE A 192 5.46 -2.68 1.46
C PHE A 192 6.74 -3.32 2.00
N SER A 193 7.36 -4.17 1.18
CA SER A 193 8.62 -4.84 1.48
C SER A 193 9.83 -3.89 1.33
N ARG A 194 10.90 -4.18 2.11
CA ARG A 194 12.24 -3.62 1.88
C ARG A 194 12.99 -4.40 0.80
N GLN A 195 12.89 -5.73 0.84
CA GLN A 195 13.52 -6.64 -0.11
C GLN A 195 12.79 -6.63 -1.46
N ASN A 196 13.52 -6.97 -2.52
CA ASN A 196 12.93 -7.15 -3.84
C ASN A 196 12.01 -8.37 -3.85
N LEU A 197 10.87 -8.24 -4.55
CA LEU A 197 9.93 -9.32 -4.78
C LEU A 197 9.81 -9.60 -6.28
N PRO A 198 9.73 -10.88 -6.67
CA PRO A 198 9.62 -11.26 -8.07
C PRO A 198 8.23 -10.88 -8.62
N PHE A 199 8.23 -10.40 -9.84
CA PHE A 199 7.01 -10.14 -10.59
C PHE A 199 6.19 -11.43 -10.76
N GLN A 200 4.88 -11.33 -10.63
CA GLN A 200 3.93 -12.41 -10.90
C GLN A 200 3.15 -12.09 -12.17
N ALA A 201 3.29 -12.96 -13.19
CA ALA A 201 2.57 -12.77 -14.45
C ALA A 201 1.06 -12.90 -14.26
N ARG A 202 0.29 -11.98 -14.87
CA ARG A 202 -1.17 -11.92 -14.78
C ARG A 202 -1.82 -11.63 -16.11
N THR A 203 -2.99 -12.17 -16.29
CA THR A 203 -3.93 -11.76 -17.34
C THR A 203 -4.63 -10.46 -16.95
N GLU A 204 -5.24 -9.78 -17.91
CA GLU A 204 -6.06 -8.58 -17.66
C GLU A 204 -7.20 -8.86 -16.65
N VAL A 205 -7.83 -10.03 -16.77
CA VAL A 205 -8.90 -10.44 -15.85
C VAL A 205 -8.38 -10.60 -14.41
N GLN A 206 -7.18 -11.15 -14.24
CA GLN A 206 -6.55 -11.27 -12.93
C GLN A 206 -6.18 -9.90 -12.33
N ILE A 207 -5.73 -8.95 -13.16
CA ILE A 207 -5.45 -7.57 -12.74
C ILE A 207 -6.75 -6.90 -12.23
N GLN A 208 -7.85 -7.04 -12.98
CA GLN A 208 -9.15 -6.51 -12.56
C GLN A 208 -9.66 -7.16 -11.26
N ASN A 209 -9.44 -8.45 -11.10
CA ASN A 209 -9.83 -9.18 -9.89
C ASN A 209 -8.95 -8.85 -8.68
N ALA A 210 -7.68 -8.49 -8.88
CA ALA A 210 -6.80 -8.08 -7.79
C ALA A 210 -7.33 -6.86 -7.03
N ALA A 211 -8.03 -5.95 -7.71
CA ALA A 211 -8.71 -4.81 -7.09
C ALA A 211 -9.85 -5.20 -6.14
N LYS A 212 -10.33 -6.45 -6.22
CA LYS A 212 -11.35 -7.02 -5.32
C LYS A 212 -10.77 -7.66 -4.06
N GLY A 213 -9.48 -7.45 -3.79
CA GLY A 213 -8.82 -7.90 -2.58
C GLY A 213 -8.26 -9.32 -2.60
N GLY A 214 -8.75 -10.19 -3.48
CA GLY A 214 -8.25 -11.57 -3.64
C GLY A 214 -8.59 -12.15 -5.00
N TYR A 215 -7.70 -12.96 -5.57
CA TYR A 215 -7.91 -13.58 -6.87
C TYR A 215 -7.05 -14.85 -7.05
N VAL A 216 -7.50 -15.73 -7.94
CA VAL A 216 -6.73 -16.91 -8.33
C VAL A 216 -5.55 -16.46 -9.20
N LEU A 217 -4.33 -16.62 -8.67
CA LEU A 217 -3.10 -16.33 -9.39
C LEU A 217 -2.67 -17.50 -10.27
N ALA A 218 -2.80 -18.73 -9.75
CA ALA A 218 -2.53 -19.94 -10.50
C ALA A 218 -3.60 -21.00 -10.24
N GLU A 219 -4.19 -21.50 -11.33
CA GLU A 219 -5.16 -22.61 -11.28
C GLU A 219 -4.45 -23.94 -11.02
N GLU A 220 -5.15 -24.87 -10.40
CA GLU A 220 -4.65 -26.21 -10.15
C GLU A 220 -4.40 -27.01 -11.43
N LYS A 221 -3.42 -27.88 -11.37
CA LYS A 221 -3.20 -28.92 -12.41
C LYS A 221 -3.88 -30.20 -11.98
N GLY A 222 -4.88 -30.64 -12.74
CA GLY A 222 -5.68 -31.81 -12.43
C GLY A 222 -6.78 -31.57 -11.40
N GLU A 223 -7.07 -32.56 -10.57
CA GLU A 223 -8.11 -32.46 -9.53
C GLU A 223 -7.66 -31.57 -8.39
N LEU A 224 -8.52 -30.63 -7.97
CA LEU A 224 -8.24 -29.72 -6.87
C LEU A 224 -8.14 -30.48 -5.54
N LYS A 225 -6.99 -30.41 -4.88
CA LYS A 225 -6.70 -31.00 -3.58
C LYS A 225 -6.46 -30.02 -2.47
N ALA A 226 -5.89 -28.84 -2.81
CA ALA A 226 -5.60 -27.80 -1.84
C ALA A 226 -5.60 -26.41 -2.46
N ILE A 227 -5.87 -25.40 -1.63
CA ILE A 227 -5.75 -23.99 -1.98
C ILE A 227 -4.72 -23.36 -1.05
N ILE A 228 -3.70 -22.72 -1.62
CA ILE A 228 -2.74 -21.90 -0.89
C ILE A 228 -3.17 -20.44 -1.05
N ILE A 229 -3.50 -19.78 0.06
CA ILE A 229 -3.80 -18.36 0.10
C ILE A 229 -2.57 -17.64 0.65
N ALA A 230 -1.99 -16.73 -0.12
CA ALA A 230 -0.78 -15.99 0.23
C ALA A 230 -0.97 -14.49 0.03
N THR A 231 -0.16 -13.70 0.73
CA THR A 231 -0.17 -12.24 0.65
C THR A 231 1.24 -11.68 0.68
N GLY A 232 1.49 -10.58 -0.03
CA GLY A 232 2.79 -9.90 -0.01
C GLY A 232 3.95 -10.81 -0.42
N SER A 233 5.03 -10.75 0.36
CA SER A 233 6.27 -11.49 0.08
C SER A 233 6.09 -13.01 0.03
N GLU A 234 5.07 -13.57 0.67
CA GLU A 234 4.82 -15.02 0.72
C GLU A 234 4.16 -15.56 -0.56
N VAL A 235 3.66 -14.69 -1.46
CA VAL A 235 3.10 -15.13 -2.75
C VAL A 235 4.16 -15.83 -3.62
N SER A 236 5.39 -15.32 -3.65
CA SER A 236 6.47 -15.96 -4.40
C SER A 236 6.78 -17.36 -3.84
N LEU A 237 6.80 -17.54 -2.52
CA LEU A 237 6.97 -18.82 -1.88
C LEU A 237 5.83 -19.80 -2.22
N ALA A 238 4.58 -19.29 -2.23
CA ALA A 238 3.43 -20.09 -2.65
C ALA A 238 3.53 -20.57 -4.11
N MET A 239 4.04 -19.71 -5.00
CA MET A 239 4.28 -20.03 -6.41
C MET A 239 5.43 -21.05 -6.59
N GLU A 240 6.48 -20.97 -5.77
CA GLU A 240 7.55 -21.98 -5.74
C GLU A 240 7.02 -23.36 -5.29
N ALA A 241 6.18 -23.39 -4.27
CA ALA A 241 5.50 -24.60 -3.84
C ALA A 241 4.56 -25.17 -4.92
N TYR A 242 3.76 -24.29 -5.54
CA TYR A 242 2.87 -24.66 -6.66
C TYR A 242 3.61 -25.34 -7.81
N ALA A 243 4.81 -24.89 -8.14
CA ALA A 243 5.62 -25.48 -9.21
C ALA A 243 5.99 -26.95 -8.95
N GLN A 244 5.97 -27.38 -7.70
CA GLN A 244 6.37 -28.72 -7.26
C GLN A 244 5.18 -29.63 -6.88
N LEU A 245 3.95 -29.10 -6.88
CA LEU A 245 2.76 -29.81 -6.40
C LEU A 245 1.70 -29.91 -7.50
N GLU A 246 0.93 -31.00 -7.45
CA GLU A 246 -0.24 -31.18 -8.31
C GLU A 246 -1.54 -31.02 -7.52
N GLY A 247 -2.57 -30.52 -8.18
CA GLY A 247 -3.88 -30.28 -7.57
C GLY A 247 -3.90 -29.10 -6.58
N VAL A 248 -2.94 -28.18 -6.67
CA VAL A 248 -2.86 -27.01 -5.83
C VAL A 248 -3.26 -25.77 -6.63
N ARG A 249 -4.16 -24.95 -6.08
CA ARG A 249 -4.51 -23.62 -6.55
C ARG A 249 -3.82 -22.59 -5.69
N VAL A 250 -3.31 -21.50 -6.29
CA VAL A 250 -2.74 -20.38 -5.54
C VAL A 250 -3.63 -19.17 -5.68
N VAL A 251 -3.99 -18.59 -4.55
CA VAL A 251 -4.75 -17.33 -4.43
C VAL A 251 -3.81 -16.25 -3.88
N SER A 252 -3.65 -15.15 -4.59
CA SER A 252 -3.07 -13.94 -4.02
C SER A 252 -4.17 -13.15 -3.32
N MET A 253 -3.95 -12.81 -2.05
CA MET A 253 -4.89 -12.07 -1.19
C MET A 253 -4.26 -10.76 -0.73
N PRO A 254 -4.13 -9.75 -1.60
CA PRO A 254 -3.50 -8.49 -1.22
C PRO A 254 -4.29 -7.71 -0.16
N CYS A 255 -5.61 -7.85 -0.09
CA CYS A 255 -6.45 -7.17 0.90
C CYS A 255 -7.67 -8.03 1.26
N ALA A 256 -7.69 -8.60 2.45
CA ALA A 256 -8.79 -9.47 2.88
C ALA A 256 -10.09 -8.68 3.18
N GLU A 257 -9.98 -7.39 3.50
CA GLU A 257 -11.13 -6.54 3.83
C GLU A 257 -11.91 -6.09 2.59
N GLU A 258 -11.31 -6.17 1.39
CA GLU A 258 -11.99 -5.91 0.12
C GLU A 258 -12.58 -7.17 -0.51
N PHE A 259 -12.13 -8.37 -0.09
CA PHE A 259 -12.60 -9.66 -0.58
C PHE A 259 -13.93 -10.05 0.05
#